data_dcd93ed8c50e8e360989427b91099408
#
_entry.id   dcd93ed8c50e8e360989427b91099408
#
_cell.length_a   1.000
_cell.length_b   1.000
_cell.length_c   1.000
_cell.angle_alpha   90.00
_cell.angle_beta   90.00
_cell.angle_gamma   90.00
#
_symmetry.space_group_name_H-M   'P 1'
#
loop_
_entity.id
_entity.type
_entity.pdbx_description
1 polymer ?
#
loop_
_entity_poly.entity_id
_entity_poly.type
_entity_poly.pdbx_seq_one_letter_code
_entity_poly.pdbx_strand_id
1 'polypeptide(L)'
;QIDDFYAPISSHLGIFPWILTCKSEDMAFRAVFVLFGVFVCSICVKGSSQPQARVYLTFDELRETKTSEYFSLSHHPLDYRILLMDEDQDRIYVGSKDHILSLNINNISQEPLSVFWPASTIKVEECKMAGKDPTHGCGNFVRVIQAFNRTHLYVCGSGAFSPVCTYLNRGRRSEDQVFMIDSKCESGKGRCSFNPNVNTVSVMINEELFSGMYIDFMGTDAAIFRSLTKRNAVRTDQHNSKWLSEPMFVDAHVIPDGTDPNDAKVYFFFKEKLTDNSRSTKQIHSMIARICPNDTGGLRSLVNKWTTFLKARLVCSVTDEDGPETHFDELEDVFLLETDNPRTTLVYGIFTTSSSVFKGSAVCVYHLSDIQTVFNGPFAHKEGPNHQLISYQGRIPYPRPGTCPGGAFTPNMRTTKEFPDDVVTFIRNHPLMYNSVYPIHRRPLIVRIGTDYKYTKIAVDRVNAADGRYHVLFLGTDRGTVQKVVVLPSNSSARGELILEELEVFKNRAPITTMKISSKKQQLYVSSNEGISQVSLHRCHIYGTACADCCLARDPYCAWD
;
A
#
# COMPACT_ATOMS: atom_id res chain seq x y z
N GLN A 1 -30.60 -4.66 -60.84
CA GLN A 1 -30.45 -5.91 -61.57
C GLN A 1 -29.48 -6.81 -60.79
N ILE A 2 -30.06 -7.71 -60.18
CA ILE A 2 -30.14 -9.17 -60.22
C ILE A 2 -29.18 -9.69 -59.12
N ASP A 3 -29.74 -10.13 -58.07
CA ASP A 3 -30.34 -11.41 -57.64
C ASP A 3 -29.30 -12.48 -57.19
N ASP A 4 -29.58 -12.91 -55.96
CA ASP A 4 -29.50 -14.26 -55.45
C ASP A 4 -28.13 -14.97 -55.28
N PHE A 5 -27.82 -15.28 -54.04
CA PHE A 5 -27.71 -16.69 -53.60
C PHE A 5 -27.68 -16.80 -52.08
N TYR A 6 -28.84 -17.07 -51.50
CA TYR A 6 -28.96 -17.72 -50.19
C TYR A 6 -28.77 -19.21 -50.34
N ALA A 7 -27.92 -19.81 -49.55
CA ALA A 7 -27.98 -21.24 -49.24
C ALA A 7 -27.77 -21.49 -47.75
N PRO A 8 -28.66 -22.22 -47.08
CA PRO A 8 -28.57 -22.45 -45.65
C PRO A 8 -27.63 -23.63 -45.34
N ILE A 9 -26.76 -23.44 -44.37
CA ILE A 9 -25.98 -24.54 -43.78
C ILE A 9 -26.84 -25.18 -42.71
N SER A 10 -27.30 -26.38 -42.99
CA SER A 10 -28.02 -27.24 -42.07
C SER A 10 -27.11 -27.79 -40.99
N SER A 11 -27.52 -27.61 -39.76
CA SER A 11 -27.02 -28.29 -38.57
C SER A 11 -27.30 -29.81 -38.64
N HIS A 12 -26.25 -30.62 -38.65
CA HIS A 12 -26.34 -32.06 -38.32
C HIS A 12 -25.64 -32.33 -36.99
N LEU A 13 -26.38 -32.24 -35.90
CA LEU A 13 -26.11 -32.96 -34.66
C LEU A 13 -26.72 -34.35 -34.79
N GLY A 14 -25.94 -35.34 -35.14
CA GLY A 14 -26.34 -36.71 -35.12
C GLY A 14 -26.36 -37.26 -33.70
N ILE A 15 -27.55 -37.32 -33.10
CA ILE A 15 -27.80 -38.12 -31.90
C ILE A 15 -28.05 -39.55 -32.35
N PHE A 16 -27.12 -40.45 -32.12
CA PHE A 16 -27.35 -41.89 -32.26
C PHE A 16 -28.05 -42.42 -31.01
N PRO A 17 -29.25 -43.00 -31.14
CA PRO A 17 -29.89 -43.72 -30.05
C PRO A 17 -29.36 -45.16 -30.05
N TRP A 18 -28.51 -45.48 -29.11
CA TRP A 18 -28.22 -46.88 -28.79
C TRP A 18 -29.31 -47.38 -27.85
N ILE A 19 -30.34 -48.02 -28.40
CA ILE A 19 -31.22 -48.88 -27.64
C ILE A 19 -30.52 -50.23 -27.50
N LEU A 20 -29.89 -50.44 -26.34
CA LEU A 20 -29.40 -51.74 -25.93
C LEU A 20 -30.37 -52.33 -24.92
N THR A 21 -31.03 -53.41 -25.33
CA THR A 21 -31.86 -54.28 -24.48
C THR A 21 -30.95 -54.91 -23.40
N CYS A 22 -31.17 -54.54 -22.17
CA CYS A 22 -30.43 -55.01 -21.01
C CYS A 22 -30.88 -56.40 -20.57
N LYS A 23 -30.05 -57.40 -20.68
CA LYS A 23 -30.14 -58.64 -19.90
C LYS A 23 -29.55 -58.41 -18.52
N SER A 24 -30.13 -59.04 -17.51
CA SER A 24 -30.00 -58.78 -16.06
C SER A 24 -28.60 -58.98 -15.43
N GLU A 25 -27.56 -59.25 -16.20
CA GLU A 25 -26.20 -59.45 -15.65
C GLU A 25 -25.29 -58.19 -15.73
N ASP A 26 -25.76 -57.12 -16.42
CA ASP A 26 -24.97 -55.89 -16.61
C ASP A 26 -25.10 -54.82 -15.51
N MET A 27 -26.01 -55.03 -14.54
CA MET A 27 -26.24 -53.99 -13.48
C MET A 27 -25.08 -53.87 -12.48
N ALA A 28 -24.37 -54.98 -12.20
CA ALA A 28 -23.22 -54.93 -11.26
C ALA A 28 -22.03 -54.21 -11.89
N PHE A 29 -21.82 -54.37 -13.21
CA PHE A 29 -20.71 -53.72 -13.93
C PHE A 29 -20.93 -52.20 -14.11
N ARG A 30 -22.19 -51.78 -14.33
CA ARG A 30 -22.54 -50.34 -14.39
C ARG A 30 -22.47 -49.65 -13.04
N ALA A 31 -22.85 -50.36 -11.96
CA ALA A 31 -22.72 -49.82 -10.59
C ALA A 31 -21.25 -49.63 -10.21
N VAL A 32 -20.35 -50.52 -10.64
CA VAL A 32 -18.90 -50.38 -10.40
C VAL A 32 -18.33 -49.21 -11.20
N PHE A 33 -18.73 -48.97 -12.46
CA PHE A 33 -18.26 -47.83 -13.26
C PHE A 33 -18.79 -46.48 -12.75
N VAL A 34 -20.04 -46.43 -12.28
CA VAL A 34 -20.60 -45.21 -11.67
C VAL A 34 -19.95 -44.93 -10.32
N LEU A 35 -19.71 -45.96 -9.49
CA LEU A 35 -18.97 -45.83 -8.23
C LEU A 35 -17.50 -45.46 -8.48
N PHE A 36 -16.85 -46.02 -9.50
CA PHE A 36 -15.48 -45.65 -9.88
C PHE A 36 -15.43 -44.23 -10.46
N GLY A 37 -16.39 -43.82 -11.29
CA GLY A 37 -16.52 -42.48 -11.83
C GLY A 37 -16.78 -41.43 -10.72
N VAL A 38 -17.63 -41.75 -9.73
CA VAL A 38 -17.87 -40.90 -8.56
C VAL A 38 -16.65 -40.87 -7.64
N PHE A 39 -15.93 -42.00 -7.49
CA PHE A 39 -14.70 -42.08 -6.70
C PHE A 39 -13.54 -41.32 -7.37
N VAL A 40 -13.38 -41.45 -8.70
CA VAL A 40 -12.39 -40.68 -9.46
C VAL A 40 -12.75 -39.18 -9.49
N CYS A 41 -14.04 -38.83 -9.63
CA CYS A 41 -14.48 -37.44 -9.51
C CYS A 41 -14.29 -36.87 -8.09
N SER A 42 -14.48 -37.69 -7.04
CA SER A 42 -14.19 -37.30 -5.65
C SER A 42 -12.69 -37.18 -5.35
N ILE A 43 -11.82 -37.90 -6.09
CA ILE A 43 -10.37 -37.78 -5.98
C ILE A 43 -9.84 -36.58 -6.80
N CYS A 44 -10.50 -36.22 -7.92
CA CYS A 44 -10.15 -35.04 -8.73
C CYS A 44 -10.61 -33.71 -8.11
N VAL A 45 -11.55 -33.72 -7.18
CA VAL A 45 -11.90 -32.55 -6.35
C VAL A 45 -11.10 -32.60 -5.03
N LYS A 46 -9.80 -32.80 -5.09
CA LYS A 46 -8.93 -32.19 -4.09
C LYS A 46 -8.85 -30.71 -4.45
N GLY A 47 -9.88 -29.96 -4.06
CA GLY A 47 -9.78 -28.52 -3.97
C GLY A 47 -8.51 -28.23 -3.19
N SER A 48 -7.63 -27.42 -3.73
CA SER A 48 -6.50 -26.85 -3.03
C SER A 48 -7.06 -26.26 -1.74
N SER A 49 -6.90 -26.99 -0.62
CA SER A 49 -7.33 -26.48 0.68
C SER A 49 -6.50 -25.23 0.93
N GLN A 50 -7.17 -24.11 1.06
CA GLN A 50 -6.50 -22.85 1.41
C GLN A 50 -5.74 -23.05 2.71
N PRO A 51 -4.54 -22.48 2.86
CA PRO A 51 -3.78 -22.58 4.10
C PRO A 51 -4.62 -21.97 5.24
N GLN A 52 -4.89 -22.80 6.25
CA GLN A 52 -5.64 -22.40 7.43
C GLN A 52 -4.67 -21.97 8.52
N ALA A 53 -5.05 -20.96 9.32
CA ALA A 53 -4.30 -20.56 10.49
C ALA A 53 -4.27 -21.72 11.52
N ARG A 54 -3.11 -21.91 12.16
CA ARG A 54 -2.96 -22.91 13.24
C ARG A 54 -3.77 -22.55 14.46
N VAL A 55 -3.81 -21.26 14.77
CA VAL A 55 -4.58 -20.70 15.86
C VAL A 55 -5.46 -19.58 15.31
N TYR A 56 -6.74 -19.66 15.61
CA TYR A 56 -7.69 -18.58 15.37
C TYR A 56 -8.23 -18.11 16.72
N LEU A 57 -8.15 -16.79 16.96
CA LEU A 57 -8.69 -16.18 18.18
C LEU A 57 -9.74 -15.12 17.79
N THR A 58 -10.93 -15.28 18.35
CA THR A 58 -11.94 -14.24 18.33
C THR A 58 -11.51 -13.03 19.16
N PHE A 59 -12.17 -11.89 18.99
CA PHE A 59 -11.85 -10.67 19.74
C PHE A 59 -11.86 -10.88 21.25
N ASP A 60 -12.85 -11.61 21.78
CA ASP A 60 -12.98 -11.85 23.22
C ASP A 60 -11.90 -12.83 23.72
N GLU A 61 -11.65 -13.93 23.01
CA GLU A 61 -10.56 -14.86 23.32
C GLU A 61 -9.18 -14.19 23.28
N LEU A 62 -8.94 -13.33 22.28
CA LEU A 62 -7.68 -12.56 22.20
C LEU A 62 -7.48 -11.67 23.44
N ARG A 63 -8.54 -11.04 23.93
CA ARG A 63 -8.48 -10.23 25.15
C ARG A 63 -8.23 -11.06 26.42
N GLU A 64 -8.79 -12.27 26.50
CA GLU A 64 -8.55 -13.19 27.60
C GLU A 64 -7.07 -13.60 27.70
N THR A 65 -6.34 -13.63 26.59
CA THR A 65 -4.88 -13.89 26.60
C THR A 65 -4.08 -12.80 27.29
N LYS A 66 -4.65 -11.61 27.53
CA LYS A 66 -3.97 -10.41 28.06
C LYS A 66 -2.80 -9.93 27.18
N THR A 67 -2.83 -10.27 25.91
CA THR A 67 -1.82 -9.86 24.90
C THR A 67 -2.34 -8.80 23.95
N SER A 68 -3.52 -8.25 24.23
CA SER A 68 -4.12 -7.18 23.42
C SER A 68 -4.83 -6.14 24.27
N GLU A 69 -4.77 -4.90 23.80
CA GLU A 69 -5.51 -3.78 24.36
C GLU A 69 -6.34 -3.12 23.24
N TYR A 70 -7.49 -2.55 23.59
CA TYR A 70 -8.38 -1.90 22.64
C TYR A 70 -8.77 -0.52 23.15
N PHE A 71 -8.73 0.47 22.26
CA PHE A 71 -9.11 1.85 22.55
C PHE A 71 -10.09 2.37 21.50
N SER A 72 -11.17 3.00 21.95
CA SER A 72 -12.07 3.81 21.15
C SER A 72 -12.53 5.01 21.96
N LEU A 73 -12.52 6.19 21.36
CA LEU A 73 -12.95 7.43 22.03
C LEU A 73 -14.48 7.53 22.13
N SER A 74 -15.22 6.87 21.25
CA SER A 74 -16.68 6.94 21.11
C SER A 74 -17.26 5.59 20.74
N HIS A 75 -18.54 5.38 21.06
CA HIS A 75 -19.30 4.21 20.57
C HIS A 75 -19.66 4.31 19.08
N HIS A 76 -19.43 5.47 18.45
CA HIS A 76 -19.63 5.68 17.03
C HIS A 76 -18.29 5.65 16.27
N PRO A 77 -18.25 5.13 15.03
CA PRO A 77 -17.05 5.12 14.21
C PRO A 77 -16.49 6.53 13.99
N LEU A 78 -15.20 6.73 14.29
CA LEU A 78 -14.50 8.01 14.16
C LEU A 78 -13.40 8.02 13.09
N ASP A 79 -13.27 6.98 12.28
CA ASP A 79 -12.31 6.89 11.17
C ASP A 79 -10.85 7.12 11.63
N TYR A 80 -10.34 6.22 12.49
CA TYR A 80 -8.97 6.26 13.01
C TYR A 80 -7.98 5.81 11.92
N ARG A 81 -7.60 6.72 11.03
CA ARG A 81 -6.87 6.36 9.80
C ARG A 81 -5.38 6.66 9.84
N ILE A 82 -4.96 7.65 10.59
CA ILE A 82 -3.56 8.06 10.66
C ILE A 82 -2.96 7.61 11.98
N LEU A 83 -1.84 6.88 11.91
CA LEU A 83 -1.02 6.51 13.05
C LEU A 83 0.41 6.99 12.82
N LEU A 84 0.92 7.84 13.68
CA LEU A 84 2.33 8.23 13.75
C LEU A 84 2.93 7.70 15.04
N MET A 85 3.84 6.74 14.94
CA MET A 85 4.55 6.17 16.08
C MET A 85 5.76 7.04 16.43
N ASP A 86 5.94 7.32 17.70
CA ASP A 86 7.06 8.07 18.28
C ASP A 86 7.63 7.29 19.45
N GLU A 87 8.57 6.41 19.13
CA GLU A 87 9.21 5.54 20.13
C GLU A 87 10.12 6.31 21.10
N ASP A 88 10.58 7.51 20.72
CA ASP A 88 11.42 8.35 21.58
C ASP A 88 10.62 8.99 22.71
N GLN A 89 9.34 9.24 22.47
CA GLN A 89 8.42 9.78 23.47
C GLN A 89 7.46 8.75 24.07
N ASP A 90 7.62 7.46 23.73
CA ASP A 90 6.69 6.40 24.13
C ASP A 90 5.22 6.72 23.80
N ARG A 91 4.96 7.39 22.66
CA ARG A 91 3.62 7.79 22.24
C ARG A 91 3.30 7.34 20.82
N ILE A 92 2.01 7.14 20.58
CA ILE A 92 1.46 6.99 19.24
C ILE A 92 0.40 8.06 19.02
N TYR A 93 0.57 8.86 17.95
CA TYR A 93 -0.37 9.93 17.62
C TYR A 93 -1.35 9.42 16.58
N VAL A 94 -2.64 9.71 16.80
CA VAL A 94 -3.73 9.18 16.00
C VAL A 94 -4.59 10.31 15.46
N GLY A 95 -4.80 10.28 14.15
CA GLY A 95 -5.72 11.18 13.46
C GLY A 95 -7.04 10.48 13.18
N SER A 96 -8.14 11.11 13.63
CA SER A 96 -9.50 10.63 13.39
C SER A 96 -10.42 11.76 12.93
N LYS A 97 -11.72 11.53 12.86
CA LYS A 97 -12.71 12.56 12.58
C LYS A 97 -12.83 13.48 13.81
N ASP A 98 -12.58 14.76 13.59
CA ASP A 98 -12.70 15.84 14.57
C ASP A 98 -11.81 15.70 15.83
N HIS A 99 -10.88 14.72 15.87
CA HIS A 99 -10.01 14.51 17.03
C HIS A 99 -8.59 14.13 16.61
N ILE A 100 -7.64 14.54 17.45
CA ILE A 100 -6.27 14.06 17.43
C ILE A 100 -5.99 13.48 18.82
N LEU A 101 -5.42 12.27 18.85
CA LEU A 101 -5.14 11.55 20.09
C LEU A 101 -3.64 11.35 20.25
N SER A 102 -3.21 11.27 21.50
CA SER A 102 -1.88 10.80 21.89
C SER A 102 -2.06 9.67 22.89
N LEU A 103 -1.68 8.47 22.49
CA LEU A 103 -1.82 7.24 23.27
C LEU A 103 -0.45 6.76 23.75
N ASN A 104 -0.43 6.10 24.90
CA ASN A 104 0.80 5.50 25.42
C ASN A 104 1.17 4.26 24.59
N ILE A 105 2.39 4.20 24.07
CA ILE A 105 2.86 3.10 23.24
C ILE A 105 2.96 1.76 24.02
N ASN A 106 3.13 1.79 25.34
CA ASN A 106 3.22 0.58 26.16
C ASN A 106 1.83 0.01 26.46
N ASN A 107 0.81 0.88 26.62
CA ASN A 107 -0.59 0.48 26.78
C ASN A 107 -1.50 1.63 26.29
N ILE A 108 -2.16 1.43 25.17
CA ILE A 108 -2.98 2.45 24.51
C ILE A 108 -4.22 2.87 25.32
N SER A 109 -4.63 2.05 26.29
CA SER A 109 -5.77 2.34 27.17
C SER A 109 -5.40 3.23 28.35
N GLN A 110 -4.10 3.43 28.61
CA GLN A 110 -3.62 4.24 29.73
C GLN A 110 -3.34 5.68 29.32
N GLU A 111 -3.85 6.63 30.12
CA GLU A 111 -3.60 8.07 30.01
C GLU A 111 -3.71 8.62 28.57
N PRO A 112 -4.84 8.42 27.88
CA PRO A 112 -5.04 8.97 26.56
C PRO A 112 -5.18 10.49 26.65
N LEU A 113 -4.43 11.22 25.82
CA LEU A 113 -4.61 12.65 25.62
C LEU A 113 -5.40 12.86 24.32
N SER A 114 -6.32 13.82 24.34
CA SER A 114 -7.20 14.09 23.21
C SER A 114 -7.35 15.59 22.98
N VAL A 115 -7.31 15.98 21.72
CA VAL A 115 -7.64 17.35 21.26
C VAL A 115 -8.84 17.26 20.33
N PHE A 116 -9.91 17.98 20.67
CA PHE A 116 -11.07 18.16 19.81
C PHE A 116 -10.81 19.28 18.80
N TRP A 117 -10.82 18.94 17.51
CA TRP A 117 -10.52 19.87 16.41
C TRP A 117 -11.54 19.72 15.28
N PRO A 118 -12.79 20.21 15.48
CA PRO A 118 -13.85 20.09 14.48
C PRO A 118 -13.67 21.10 13.34
N ALA A 119 -14.34 20.84 12.22
CA ALA A 119 -14.53 21.85 11.19
C ALA A 119 -15.45 22.98 11.71
N SER A 120 -15.26 24.21 11.20
CA SER A 120 -16.15 25.30 11.57
C SER A 120 -17.59 25.05 11.08
N THR A 121 -18.58 25.48 11.86
CA THR A 121 -20.01 25.29 11.52
C THR A 121 -20.36 25.85 10.15
N ILE A 122 -19.78 27.00 9.77
CA ILE A 122 -19.97 27.63 8.46
C ILE A 122 -19.49 26.69 7.36
N LYS A 123 -18.30 26.08 7.51
CA LYS A 123 -17.75 25.16 6.51
C LYS A 123 -18.52 23.85 6.42
N VAL A 124 -19.05 23.36 7.52
CA VAL A 124 -19.93 22.19 7.53
C VAL A 124 -21.21 22.47 6.74
N GLU A 125 -21.84 23.63 6.93
CA GLU A 125 -23.05 24.00 6.18
C GLU A 125 -22.74 24.24 4.68
N GLU A 126 -21.65 24.93 4.33
CA GLU A 126 -21.21 25.09 2.96
C GLU A 126 -20.97 23.72 2.27
N CYS A 127 -20.38 22.78 2.98
CA CYS A 127 -20.12 21.41 2.51
C CYS A 127 -21.42 20.66 2.22
N LYS A 128 -22.41 20.74 3.13
CA LYS A 128 -23.74 20.13 2.93
C LYS A 128 -24.48 20.77 1.74
N MET A 129 -24.46 22.11 1.64
CA MET A 129 -25.05 22.82 0.51
C MET A 129 -24.41 22.48 -0.83
N ALA A 130 -23.11 22.13 -0.83
CA ALA A 130 -22.39 21.63 -2.00
C ALA A 130 -22.73 20.15 -2.35
N GLY A 131 -23.69 19.54 -1.67
CA GLY A 131 -24.14 18.17 -1.91
C GLY A 131 -23.16 17.08 -1.48
N LYS A 132 -22.25 17.38 -0.55
CA LYS A 132 -21.32 16.39 -0.02
C LYS A 132 -21.98 15.60 1.13
N ASP A 133 -21.48 14.37 1.35
CA ASP A 133 -21.98 13.49 2.42
C ASP A 133 -21.80 14.14 3.80
N PRO A 134 -22.90 14.40 4.56
CA PRO A 134 -22.82 15.03 5.88
C PRO A 134 -22.03 14.22 6.91
N THR A 135 -22.07 12.90 6.81
CA THR A 135 -21.49 11.97 7.79
C THR A 135 -20.03 11.66 7.49
N HIS A 136 -19.73 11.32 6.21
CA HIS A 136 -18.43 10.83 5.77
C HIS A 136 -17.61 11.87 5.00
N GLY A 137 -18.11 13.09 4.86
CA GLY A 137 -17.45 14.17 4.13
C GLY A 137 -17.37 15.49 4.88
N CYS A 138 -18.50 15.93 5.52
CA CYS A 138 -18.62 17.27 6.10
C CYS A 138 -18.20 17.32 7.58
N GLY A 139 -16.98 16.90 7.87
CA GLY A 139 -16.30 16.99 9.16
C GLY A 139 -14.82 17.30 8.97
N ASN A 140 -14.06 17.40 10.04
CA ASN A 140 -12.62 17.55 9.96
C ASN A 140 -11.94 16.19 10.13
N PHE A 141 -11.66 15.52 9.02
CA PHE A 141 -10.94 14.26 9.01
C PHE A 141 -9.44 14.53 8.96
N VAL A 142 -8.73 14.17 10.01
CA VAL A 142 -7.28 14.34 10.08
C VAL A 142 -6.62 13.37 9.09
N ARG A 143 -5.78 13.89 8.18
CA ARG A 143 -5.15 13.14 7.09
C ARG A 143 -3.64 13.29 7.04
N VAL A 144 -3.08 14.24 7.76
CA VAL A 144 -1.64 14.44 7.89
C VAL A 144 -1.31 14.65 9.37
N ILE A 145 -0.40 13.82 9.88
CA ILE A 145 0.31 14.03 11.14
C ILE A 145 1.77 13.72 10.84
N GLN A 146 2.64 14.74 10.98
CA GLN A 146 4.08 14.61 10.72
C GLN A 146 4.87 15.27 11.86
N ALA A 147 5.98 14.66 12.25
CA ALA A 147 6.89 15.29 13.19
C ALA A 147 7.55 16.52 12.52
N PHE A 148 7.22 17.72 12.99
CA PHE A 148 7.80 18.96 12.48
C PHE A 148 9.15 19.25 13.13
N ASN A 149 9.18 19.16 14.45
CA ASN A 149 10.40 19.28 15.25
C ASN A 149 10.26 18.47 16.56
N ARG A 150 11.20 18.63 17.48
CA ARG A 150 11.21 17.88 18.74
C ARG A 150 9.99 18.14 19.63
N THR A 151 9.30 19.27 19.48
CA THR A 151 8.19 19.69 20.35
C THR A 151 6.86 19.82 19.64
N HIS A 152 6.84 19.87 18.32
CA HIS A 152 5.63 20.11 17.54
C HIS A 152 5.41 19.04 16.46
N LEU A 153 4.16 18.68 16.30
CA LEU A 153 3.64 17.97 15.13
C LEU A 153 3.02 18.99 14.19
N TYR A 154 3.13 18.72 12.88
CA TYR A 154 2.36 19.40 11.86
C TYR A 154 1.15 18.55 11.51
N VAL A 155 -0.05 19.12 11.61
CA VAL A 155 -1.29 18.37 11.43
C VAL A 155 -2.19 19.04 10.42
N CYS A 156 -2.84 18.25 9.55
CA CYS A 156 -3.81 18.74 8.57
C CYS A 156 -5.05 17.86 8.55
N GLY A 157 -6.20 18.51 8.36
CA GLY A 157 -7.48 17.85 8.20
C GLY A 157 -8.27 18.40 7.02
N SER A 158 -9.31 17.67 6.62
CA SER A 158 -10.17 18.00 5.47
C SER A 158 -11.03 19.26 5.69
N GLY A 159 -11.28 19.66 6.94
CA GLY A 159 -12.00 20.88 7.31
C GLY A 159 -13.36 21.03 6.65
N ALA A 160 -14.11 19.93 6.45
CA ALA A 160 -15.36 19.90 5.70
C ALA A 160 -15.19 20.40 4.25
N PHE A 161 -14.33 19.74 3.46
CA PHE A 161 -13.94 20.12 2.09
C PHE A 161 -13.29 21.52 1.99
N SER A 162 -12.70 21.97 3.08
CA SER A 162 -11.91 23.21 3.16
C SER A 162 -10.64 22.95 3.97
N PRO A 163 -9.63 22.26 3.38
CA PRO A 163 -8.49 21.75 4.12
C PRO A 163 -7.80 22.80 4.97
N VAL A 164 -7.46 22.42 6.19
CA VAL A 164 -6.86 23.29 7.20
C VAL A 164 -5.69 22.59 7.86
N CYS A 165 -4.61 23.32 8.15
CA CYS A 165 -3.44 22.81 8.85
C CYS A 165 -3.07 23.72 10.02
N THR A 166 -2.37 23.15 10.99
CA THR A 166 -1.85 23.87 12.16
C THR A 166 -0.73 23.08 12.83
N TYR A 167 -0.15 23.65 13.88
CA TYR A 167 0.83 22.97 14.71
C TYR A 167 0.18 22.45 16.00
N LEU A 168 0.67 21.32 16.47
CA LEU A 168 0.28 20.71 17.73
C LEU A 168 1.52 20.57 18.61
N ASN A 169 1.50 21.25 19.76
CA ASN A 169 2.56 21.14 20.76
C ASN A 169 2.38 19.83 21.54
N ARG A 170 3.40 18.97 21.53
CA ARG A 170 3.43 17.67 22.20
C ARG A 170 4.40 17.61 23.39
N GLY A 171 5.01 18.78 23.76
CA GLY A 171 6.07 18.83 24.77
C GLY A 171 7.40 18.28 24.25
N ARG A 172 8.41 18.30 25.11
CA ARG A 172 9.74 17.73 24.83
C ARG A 172 9.85 16.28 25.29
N ARG A 173 9.10 15.92 26.33
CA ARG A 173 9.06 14.60 26.96
C ARG A 173 7.63 14.17 27.17
N SER A 174 7.36 12.89 27.18
CA SER A 174 6.02 12.35 27.46
C SER A 174 5.50 12.77 28.85
N GLU A 175 6.40 12.96 29.81
CA GLU A 175 6.10 13.40 31.18
C GLU A 175 5.54 14.82 31.26
N ASP A 176 5.83 15.66 30.25
CA ASP A 176 5.34 17.04 30.21
C ASP A 176 3.81 17.11 30.13
N GLN A 177 3.15 16.03 29.70
CA GLN A 177 1.69 15.91 29.45
C GLN A 177 1.11 17.07 28.63
N VAL A 178 1.93 17.71 27.79
CA VAL A 178 1.51 18.80 26.91
C VAL A 178 0.96 18.20 25.62
N PHE A 179 -0.30 18.50 25.32
CA PHE A 179 -0.92 18.10 24.06
C PHE A 179 -1.95 19.15 23.66
N MET A 180 -1.49 20.17 22.96
CA MET A 180 -2.29 21.36 22.66
C MET A 180 -2.13 21.78 21.20
N ILE A 181 -3.27 22.03 20.54
CA ILE A 181 -3.29 22.56 19.18
C ILE A 181 -3.11 24.08 19.19
N ASP A 182 -2.35 24.59 18.23
CA ASP A 182 -2.21 26.03 18.03
C ASP A 182 -3.52 26.61 17.50
N SER A 183 -3.94 27.76 18.03
CA SER A 183 -5.13 28.49 17.59
C SER A 183 -5.00 29.06 16.17
N LYS A 184 -3.77 29.27 15.70
CA LYS A 184 -3.49 29.79 14.36
C LYS A 184 -3.52 28.68 13.33
N CYS A 185 -4.61 28.62 12.56
CA CYS A 185 -4.74 27.71 11.44
C CYS A 185 -4.32 28.37 10.11
N GLU A 186 -3.80 27.58 9.21
CA GLU A 186 -3.44 27.98 7.86
C GLU A 186 -4.15 27.11 6.81
N SER A 187 -4.20 27.56 5.55
CA SER A 187 -4.82 26.82 4.47
C SER A 187 -4.11 25.49 4.24
N GLY A 188 -4.86 24.40 4.24
CA GLY A 188 -4.37 23.06 3.92
C GLY A 188 -4.31 22.74 2.42
N LYS A 189 -4.63 23.70 1.53
CA LYS A 189 -4.55 23.51 0.09
C LYS A 189 -3.10 23.15 -0.34
N GLY A 190 -2.96 22.02 -1.06
CA GLY A 190 -1.64 21.51 -1.42
C GLY A 190 -0.90 20.77 -0.29
N ARG A 191 -1.56 20.52 0.85
CA ARG A 191 -1.00 19.79 2.00
C ARG A 191 -1.87 18.62 2.43
N CYS A 192 -3.19 18.74 2.20
CA CYS A 192 -4.19 17.74 2.51
C CYS A 192 -5.29 17.77 1.44
N SER A 193 -5.84 16.63 1.08
CA SER A 193 -6.96 16.54 0.13
C SER A 193 -8.23 17.17 0.68
N PHE A 194 -9.02 17.78 -0.19
CA PHE A 194 -10.35 18.31 0.14
C PHE A 194 -11.31 17.19 0.56
N ASN A 195 -11.34 16.13 -0.24
CA ASN A 195 -12.18 14.96 0.01
C ASN A 195 -11.49 14.01 1.00
N PRO A 196 -12.08 13.76 2.19
CA PRO A 196 -11.47 12.87 3.17
C PRO A 196 -11.41 11.39 2.75
N ASN A 197 -12.19 11.00 1.73
CA ASN A 197 -12.19 9.64 1.20
C ASN A 197 -11.06 9.38 0.18
N VAL A 198 -10.33 10.42 -0.20
CA VAL A 198 -9.16 10.33 -1.08
C VAL A 198 -7.90 10.38 -0.23
N ASN A 199 -7.04 9.38 -0.40
CA ASN A 199 -5.81 9.30 0.38
C ASN A 199 -4.89 10.49 0.11
N THR A 200 -4.33 11.02 1.18
CA THR A 200 -3.16 11.91 1.17
C THR A 200 -2.00 11.14 1.76
N VAL A 201 -0.91 11.02 1.02
CA VAL A 201 0.36 10.48 1.53
C VAL A 201 1.34 11.61 1.72
N SER A 202 2.15 11.55 2.77
CA SER A 202 3.09 12.64 3.06
C SER A 202 4.30 12.18 3.84
N VAL A 203 5.43 12.88 3.62
CA VAL A 203 6.64 12.79 4.43
C VAL A 203 7.16 14.18 4.74
N MET A 204 7.77 14.33 5.91
CA MET A 204 8.40 15.59 6.35
C MET A 204 9.92 15.46 6.28
N ILE A 205 10.58 16.40 5.61
CA ILE A 205 12.05 16.45 5.51
C ILE A 205 12.48 17.89 5.80
N ASN A 206 13.28 18.09 6.83
CA ASN A 206 13.82 19.42 7.19
C ASN A 206 12.73 20.52 7.23
N GLU A 207 11.59 20.23 7.87
CA GLU A 207 10.44 21.13 7.99
C GLU A 207 9.72 21.42 6.66
N GLU A 208 10.04 20.71 5.57
CA GLU A 208 9.33 20.78 4.30
C GLU A 208 8.41 19.57 4.13
N LEU A 209 7.16 19.79 3.75
CA LEU A 209 6.18 18.74 3.56
C LEU A 209 6.12 18.32 2.08
N PHE A 210 6.34 17.04 1.82
CA PHE A 210 6.19 16.38 0.52
C PHE A 210 4.92 15.54 0.56
N SER A 211 3.99 15.78 -0.35
CA SER A 211 2.68 15.11 -0.32
C SER A 211 2.24 14.65 -1.70
N GLY A 212 1.58 13.49 -1.76
CA GLY A 212 0.83 13.01 -2.92
C GLY A 212 -0.66 13.12 -2.63
N MET A 213 -1.42 13.91 -3.42
CA MET A 213 -2.83 14.20 -3.15
C MET A 213 -3.55 14.82 -4.34
N TYR A 214 -4.85 15.08 -4.17
CA TYR A 214 -5.64 15.95 -5.04
C TYR A 214 -5.75 17.35 -4.42
N ILE A 215 -5.36 18.39 -5.18
CA ILE A 215 -5.19 19.76 -4.68
C ILE A 215 -6.50 20.57 -4.74
N ASP A 216 -7.45 20.16 -5.56
CA ASP A 216 -8.67 20.89 -5.86
C ASP A 216 -9.92 20.27 -5.22
N PHE A 217 -10.97 21.10 -5.08
CA PHE A 217 -12.26 20.69 -4.53
C PHE A 217 -12.96 19.60 -5.35
N MET A 218 -12.81 19.63 -6.69
CA MET A 218 -13.44 18.67 -7.60
C MET A 218 -12.71 17.33 -7.66
N GLY A 219 -11.47 17.25 -7.15
CA GLY A 219 -10.66 16.03 -7.19
C GLY A 219 -10.19 15.68 -8.60
N THR A 220 -9.83 16.67 -9.40
CA THR A 220 -9.36 16.52 -10.79
C THR A 220 -7.88 16.82 -10.96
N ASP A 221 -7.30 17.59 -10.04
CA ASP A 221 -5.89 18.02 -10.09
C ASP A 221 -5.06 17.23 -9.06
N ALA A 222 -4.56 16.08 -9.46
CA ALA A 222 -3.64 15.30 -8.65
C ALA A 222 -2.21 15.82 -8.75
N ALA A 223 -1.46 15.81 -7.64
CA ALA A 223 -0.07 16.24 -7.64
C ALA A 223 0.78 15.55 -6.57
N ILE A 224 2.05 15.37 -6.91
CA ILE A 224 3.14 15.24 -5.94
C ILE A 224 3.68 16.66 -5.72
N PHE A 225 3.61 17.14 -4.49
CA PHE A 225 3.77 18.56 -4.17
C PHE A 225 4.67 18.76 -2.94
N ARG A 226 5.67 19.65 -3.07
CA ARG A 226 6.42 20.16 -1.91
C ARG A 226 5.82 21.48 -1.48
N SER A 227 5.33 21.51 -0.24
CA SER A 227 4.75 22.68 0.43
C SER A 227 5.45 22.90 1.77
N LEU A 228 4.99 23.88 2.54
CA LEU A 228 5.55 24.22 3.84
C LEU A 228 7.07 24.46 3.73
N THR A 229 7.49 25.29 2.81
CA THR A 229 8.88 25.50 2.48
C THR A 229 9.23 26.98 2.51
N LYS A 230 10.47 27.31 2.90
CA LYS A 230 11.05 28.65 2.76
C LYS A 230 11.44 28.98 1.30
N ARG A 231 11.50 27.93 0.46
CA ARG A 231 11.76 28.01 -0.99
C ARG A 231 10.45 28.05 -1.77
N ASN A 232 10.52 28.17 -3.09
CA ASN A 232 9.34 28.05 -3.94
C ASN A 232 8.73 26.66 -3.82
N ALA A 233 7.41 26.58 -3.75
CA ALA A 233 6.68 25.34 -3.84
C ALA A 233 6.92 24.69 -5.24
N VAL A 234 7.04 23.38 -5.27
CA VAL A 234 7.31 22.61 -6.50
C VAL A 234 6.31 21.46 -6.59
N ARG A 235 5.76 21.22 -7.79
CA ARG A 235 4.78 20.17 -8.02
C ARG A 235 5.00 19.43 -9.35
N THR A 236 4.30 18.33 -9.55
CA THR A 236 4.17 17.67 -10.85
C THR A 236 3.45 18.58 -11.86
N ASP A 237 3.72 18.36 -13.15
CA ASP A 237 3.11 19.14 -14.21
C ASP A 237 1.59 18.93 -14.27
N GLN A 238 0.83 20.01 -14.26
CA GLN A 238 -0.61 19.99 -14.11
C GLN A 238 -1.31 19.43 -15.35
N HIS A 239 -2.32 18.59 -15.15
CA HIS A 239 -3.12 17.95 -16.20
C HIS A 239 -2.27 17.20 -17.25
N ASN A 240 -1.07 16.78 -16.89
CA ASN A 240 -0.19 16.01 -17.75
C ASN A 240 -0.30 14.51 -17.40
N SER A 241 -1.10 13.77 -18.17
CA SER A 241 -1.34 12.34 -17.97
C SER A 241 -0.08 11.48 -18.15
N LYS A 242 0.98 11.98 -18.81
CA LYS A 242 2.27 11.29 -18.86
C LYS A 242 2.91 11.22 -17.47
N TRP A 243 2.67 12.24 -16.63
CA TRP A 243 3.20 12.30 -15.27
C TRP A 243 2.31 11.55 -14.29
N LEU A 244 1.03 11.94 -14.19
CA LEU A 244 0.05 11.33 -13.31
C LEU A 244 -1.29 11.17 -14.06
N SER A 245 -1.86 9.97 -14.04
CA SER A 245 -3.12 9.65 -14.71
C SER A 245 -4.13 9.11 -13.71
N GLU A 246 -4.99 9.97 -13.18
CA GLU A 246 -5.98 9.63 -12.11
C GLU A 246 -5.34 8.80 -10.98
N PRO A 247 -4.24 9.25 -10.34
CA PRO A 247 -3.51 8.44 -9.37
C PRO A 247 -4.31 8.24 -8.08
N MET A 248 -4.11 7.08 -7.46
CA MET A 248 -4.54 6.79 -6.09
C MET A 248 -3.27 6.53 -5.27
N PHE A 249 -2.89 7.48 -4.43
CA PHE A 249 -1.68 7.40 -3.62
C PHE A 249 -1.84 6.37 -2.49
N VAL A 250 -0.79 5.59 -2.26
CA VAL A 250 -0.76 4.50 -1.28
C VAL A 250 0.18 4.82 -0.13
N ASP A 251 1.45 5.18 -0.43
CA ASP A 251 2.43 5.52 0.59
C ASP A 251 3.55 6.41 0.02
N ALA A 252 4.37 7.00 0.92
CA ALA A 252 5.53 7.80 0.56
C ALA A 252 6.67 7.58 1.57
N HIS A 253 7.89 7.43 1.06
CA HIS A 253 9.08 7.17 1.87
C HIS A 253 10.28 7.97 1.41
N VAL A 254 11.10 8.41 2.37
CA VAL A 254 12.42 8.98 2.10
C VAL A 254 13.45 7.87 2.16
N ILE A 255 14.15 7.64 1.06
CA ILE A 255 15.12 6.55 0.97
C ILE A 255 16.48 7.13 0.55
N PRO A 256 17.55 6.92 1.35
CA PRO A 256 18.91 7.25 0.95
C PRO A 256 19.32 6.46 -0.30
N ASP A 257 19.92 7.14 -1.26
CA ASP A 257 20.44 6.52 -2.49
C ASP A 257 21.97 6.57 -2.50
N GLY A 258 22.59 5.90 -1.53
CA GLY A 258 24.02 5.90 -1.30
C GLY A 258 24.45 6.54 0.03
N THR A 259 25.70 6.98 0.10
CA THR A 259 26.29 7.59 1.30
C THR A 259 26.19 9.12 1.32
N ASP A 260 25.89 9.76 0.18
CA ASP A 260 25.74 11.20 0.09
C ASP A 260 24.30 11.59 0.49
N PRO A 261 24.10 12.43 1.52
CA PRO A 261 22.78 12.91 1.92
C PRO A 261 22.02 13.65 0.81
N ASN A 262 22.73 14.26 -0.15
CA ASN A 262 22.13 14.96 -1.29
C ASN A 262 21.54 14.01 -2.34
N ASP A 263 21.90 12.73 -2.31
CA ASP A 263 21.36 11.71 -3.21
C ASP A 263 20.10 11.02 -2.63
N ALA A 264 19.69 11.35 -1.41
CA ALA A 264 18.42 10.86 -0.87
C ALA A 264 17.25 11.26 -1.78
N LYS A 265 16.28 10.34 -1.94
CA LYS A 265 15.11 10.54 -2.80
C LYS A 265 13.82 10.29 -2.03
N VAL A 266 12.76 10.97 -2.46
CA VAL A 266 11.40 10.69 -1.98
C VAL A 266 10.73 9.80 -3.01
N TYR A 267 10.29 8.64 -2.55
CA TYR A 267 9.55 7.68 -3.34
C TYR A 267 8.08 7.76 -2.99
N PHE A 268 7.22 7.78 -4.03
CA PHE A 268 5.77 7.74 -3.91
C PHE A 268 5.25 6.47 -4.54
N PHE A 269 4.46 5.71 -3.79
CA PHE A 269 3.78 4.52 -4.25
C PHE A 269 2.32 4.84 -4.51
N PHE A 270 1.83 4.46 -5.69
CA PHE A 270 0.46 4.76 -6.10
C PHE A 270 -0.01 3.78 -7.17
N LYS A 271 -1.29 3.78 -7.43
CA LYS A 271 -1.89 3.12 -8.59
C LYS A 271 -2.52 4.18 -9.49
N GLU A 272 -2.42 4.02 -10.81
CA GLU A 272 -2.97 4.97 -11.77
C GLU A 272 -3.80 4.27 -12.85
N LYS A 273 -4.82 4.97 -13.35
CA LYS A 273 -5.64 4.48 -14.45
C LYS A 273 -5.00 4.86 -15.77
N LEU A 274 -4.78 3.88 -16.63
CA LEU A 274 -4.36 4.10 -18.00
C LEU A 274 -5.58 4.07 -18.92
N THR A 275 -5.73 5.13 -19.70
CA THR A 275 -6.71 5.15 -20.76
C THR A 275 -6.01 4.67 -22.03
N ASP A 276 -6.24 3.42 -22.40
CA ASP A 276 -5.90 2.93 -23.74
C ASP A 276 -7.07 3.30 -24.67
N ASN A 277 -6.81 4.16 -25.63
CA ASN A 277 -7.82 4.59 -26.60
C ASN A 277 -8.33 3.44 -27.48
N SER A 278 -7.64 2.29 -27.47
CA SER A 278 -8.00 1.09 -28.25
C SER A 278 -8.88 0.08 -27.50
N ARG A 279 -8.98 0.19 -26.16
CA ARG A 279 -9.78 -0.72 -25.32
C ARG A 279 -10.72 0.07 -24.42
N SER A 280 -11.97 -0.32 -24.41
CA SER A 280 -13.02 0.28 -23.55
C SER A 280 -12.81 0.03 -22.04
N THR A 281 -11.83 -0.75 -21.66
CA THR A 281 -11.52 -1.11 -20.26
C THR A 281 -10.35 -0.27 -19.74
N LYS A 282 -10.61 0.53 -18.70
CA LYS A 282 -9.56 1.26 -17.96
C LYS A 282 -8.68 0.23 -17.24
N GLN A 283 -7.42 0.12 -17.62
CA GLN A 283 -6.43 -0.68 -16.90
C GLN A 283 -5.88 0.11 -15.72
N ILE A 284 -5.69 -0.56 -14.59
CA ILE A 284 -4.99 0.00 -13.42
C ILE A 284 -3.56 -0.53 -13.43
N HIS A 285 -2.59 0.34 -13.19
CA HIS A 285 -1.19 -0.03 -13.00
C HIS A 285 -0.69 0.47 -11.65
N SER A 286 0.00 -0.40 -10.95
CA SER A 286 0.76 -0.04 -9.76
C SER A 286 2.07 0.62 -10.16
N MET A 287 2.37 1.76 -9.55
CA MET A 287 3.48 2.63 -9.92
C MET A 287 4.33 3.01 -8.71
N ILE A 288 5.58 3.29 -8.98
CA ILE A 288 6.49 3.95 -8.07
C ILE A 288 7.09 5.17 -8.77
N ALA A 289 7.04 6.34 -8.12
CA ALA A 289 7.72 7.54 -8.60
C ALA A 289 8.79 7.98 -7.62
N ARG A 290 9.79 8.70 -8.11
CA ARG A 290 10.82 9.31 -7.28
C ARG A 290 11.09 10.76 -7.67
N ILE A 291 11.45 11.57 -6.68
CA ILE A 291 11.90 12.96 -6.84
C ILE A 291 13.10 13.23 -5.93
N CYS A 292 13.86 14.26 -6.25
CA CYS A 292 14.92 14.77 -5.39
C CYS A 292 14.39 15.84 -4.42
N PRO A 293 14.60 15.72 -3.11
CA PRO A 293 14.10 16.70 -2.14
C PRO A 293 14.62 18.12 -2.37
N ASN A 294 15.84 18.25 -2.91
CA ASN A 294 16.50 19.53 -3.18
C ASN A 294 16.17 20.13 -4.56
N ASP A 295 15.27 19.52 -5.33
CA ASP A 295 14.77 20.05 -6.61
C ASP A 295 14.00 21.37 -6.38
N THR A 296 14.35 22.42 -7.12
CA THR A 296 13.75 23.76 -7.03
C THR A 296 12.97 24.14 -8.31
N GLY A 297 12.78 23.18 -9.20
CA GLY A 297 12.22 23.41 -10.54
C GLY A 297 13.26 23.95 -11.52
N GLY A 298 12.83 24.05 -12.78
CA GLY A 298 13.67 24.59 -13.86
C GLY A 298 13.70 26.11 -13.88
N LEU A 299 14.66 26.65 -14.64
CA LEU A 299 14.83 28.10 -14.81
C LEU A 299 13.87 28.71 -15.83
N ARG A 300 13.79 28.11 -17.03
CA ARG A 300 12.98 28.59 -18.16
C ARG A 300 11.79 27.67 -18.46
N SER A 301 11.98 26.37 -18.37
CA SER A 301 10.95 25.34 -18.52
C SER A 301 10.78 24.64 -17.18
N LEU A 302 9.60 24.07 -16.92
CA LEU A 302 9.24 23.45 -15.64
C LEU A 302 9.46 24.37 -14.42
N VAL A 303 9.20 25.68 -14.57
CA VAL A 303 9.27 26.63 -13.46
C VAL A 303 8.26 26.21 -12.38
N ASN A 304 8.73 26.06 -11.12
CA ASN A 304 7.94 25.54 -10.00
C ASN A 304 7.36 24.13 -10.25
N LYS A 305 7.97 23.38 -11.14
CA LYS A 305 7.65 21.97 -11.43
C LYS A 305 8.87 21.10 -11.18
N TRP A 306 8.66 19.83 -10.82
CA TRP A 306 9.76 18.90 -10.66
C TRP A 306 10.56 18.75 -11.95
N THR A 307 11.87 18.78 -11.85
CA THR A 307 12.81 18.50 -12.95
C THR A 307 13.50 17.16 -12.79
N THR A 308 13.22 16.46 -11.69
CA THR A 308 13.82 15.16 -11.35
C THR A 308 12.79 14.04 -11.25
N PHE A 309 11.51 14.30 -11.54
CA PHE A 309 10.43 13.33 -11.43
C PHE A 309 10.60 12.20 -12.46
N LEU A 310 10.65 10.98 -11.96
CA LEU A 310 10.61 9.76 -12.75
C LEU A 310 9.62 8.78 -12.13
N LYS A 311 8.99 7.92 -12.96
CA LYS A 311 8.14 6.82 -12.49
C LYS A 311 8.43 5.52 -13.22
N ALA A 312 8.13 4.40 -12.55
CA ALA A 312 8.24 3.05 -13.10
C ALA A 312 7.04 2.20 -12.68
N ARG A 313 6.70 1.19 -13.46
CA ARG A 313 5.66 0.23 -13.11
C ARG A 313 6.18 -0.79 -12.11
N LEU A 314 5.37 -1.09 -11.07
CA LEU A 314 5.54 -2.24 -10.19
C LEU A 314 4.68 -3.39 -10.73
N VAL A 315 5.27 -4.56 -10.86
CA VAL A 315 4.58 -5.78 -11.33
C VAL A 315 4.48 -6.77 -10.19
N CYS A 316 3.28 -7.30 -9.96
CA CYS A 316 3.03 -8.44 -9.10
C CYS A 316 2.12 -9.40 -9.87
N SER A 317 2.66 -10.54 -10.31
CA SER A 317 1.96 -11.47 -11.20
C SER A 317 2.35 -12.90 -10.91
N VAL A 318 1.49 -13.82 -11.27
CA VAL A 318 1.75 -15.26 -11.33
C VAL A 318 1.73 -15.70 -12.78
N THR A 319 2.74 -16.48 -13.17
CA THR A 319 2.83 -17.15 -14.47
C THR A 319 2.61 -18.63 -14.25
N ASP A 320 1.65 -19.21 -14.93
CA ASP A 320 1.55 -20.67 -15.04
C ASP A 320 2.48 -21.14 -16.15
N GLU A 321 3.04 -22.36 -16.06
CA GLU A 321 4.07 -22.85 -17.01
C GLU A 321 3.62 -22.76 -18.47
N ASP A 322 2.30 -22.91 -18.75
CA ASP A 322 1.72 -22.86 -20.10
C ASP A 322 0.54 -21.85 -20.20
N GLY A 323 0.31 -21.01 -19.20
CA GLY A 323 -0.85 -20.11 -19.09
C GLY A 323 -0.53 -18.63 -19.27
N PRO A 324 -1.55 -17.79 -19.46
CA PRO A 324 -1.37 -16.33 -19.48
C PRO A 324 -0.96 -15.80 -18.10
N GLU A 325 -0.08 -14.82 -18.09
CA GLU A 325 0.34 -14.11 -16.88
C GLU A 325 -0.88 -13.45 -16.21
N THR A 326 -1.14 -13.79 -14.94
CA THR A 326 -2.22 -13.21 -14.15
C THR A 326 -1.64 -12.13 -13.26
N HIS A 327 -2.09 -10.89 -13.47
CA HIS A 327 -1.63 -9.71 -12.74
C HIS A 327 -2.51 -9.38 -11.53
N PHE A 328 -1.85 -8.98 -10.44
CA PHE A 328 -2.46 -8.28 -9.32
C PHE A 328 -2.11 -6.79 -9.47
N ASP A 329 -3.00 -6.03 -10.09
CA ASP A 329 -2.70 -4.69 -10.60
C ASP A 329 -2.90 -3.56 -9.59
N GLU A 330 -3.62 -3.82 -8.49
CA GLU A 330 -3.96 -2.80 -7.49
C GLU A 330 -3.07 -2.89 -6.25
N LEU A 331 -2.12 -1.99 -6.13
CA LEU A 331 -1.32 -1.82 -4.92
C LEU A 331 -2.19 -1.26 -3.78
N GLU A 332 -2.24 -1.95 -2.64
CA GLU A 332 -3.04 -1.56 -1.47
C GLU A 332 -2.19 -1.02 -0.31
N ASP A 333 -0.98 -1.55 -0.13
CA ASP A 333 -0.08 -1.11 0.94
C ASP A 333 1.38 -1.43 0.63
N VAL A 334 2.29 -0.71 1.28
CA VAL A 334 3.74 -0.90 1.16
C VAL A 334 4.39 -0.88 2.54
N PHE A 335 5.38 -1.75 2.75
CA PHE A 335 6.21 -1.76 3.94
C PHE A 335 7.69 -1.84 3.56
N LEU A 336 8.49 -0.93 4.07
CA LEU A 336 9.93 -0.96 3.91
C LEU A 336 10.57 -1.66 5.12
N LEU A 337 11.23 -2.78 4.87
CA LEU A 337 12.06 -3.46 5.85
C LEU A 337 13.50 -2.97 5.68
N GLU A 338 13.87 -1.97 6.48
CA GLU A 338 15.23 -1.45 6.51
C GLU A 338 16.16 -2.49 7.13
N THR A 339 17.38 -2.56 6.58
CA THR A 339 18.44 -3.43 7.06
C THR A 339 19.67 -2.59 7.34
N ASP A 340 20.65 -3.16 8.04
CA ASP A 340 21.91 -2.49 8.37
C ASP A 340 22.68 -2.01 7.11
N ASN A 341 22.40 -2.64 5.97
CA ASN A 341 22.93 -2.24 4.67
C ASN A 341 21.78 -1.72 3.78
N PRO A 342 21.74 -0.43 3.41
CA PRO A 342 20.70 0.13 2.57
C PRO A 342 20.46 -0.62 1.25
N ARG A 343 21.49 -1.29 0.71
CA ARG A 343 21.39 -2.09 -0.53
C ARG A 343 20.57 -3.36 -0.36
N THR A 344 20.39 -3.85 0.86
CA THR A 344 19.61 -5.05 1.17
C THR A 344 18.21 -4.74 1.71
N THR A 345 17.82 -3.45 1.72
CA THR A 345 16.46 -3.03 2.06
C THR A 345 15.44 -3.70 1.15
N LEU A 346 14.38 -4.23 1.76
CA LEU A 346 13.30 -4.91 1.07
C LEU A 346 12.04 -4.05 1.09
N VAL A 347 11.34 -4.05 -0.04
CA VAL A 347 10.05 -3.39 -0.21
C VAL A 347 8.99 -4.48 -0.35
N TYR A 348 8.11 -4.59 0.63
CA TYR A 348 6.95 -5.49 0.60
C TYR A 348 5.74 -4.71 0.09
N GLY A 349 4.97 -5.30 -0.81
CA GLY A 349 3.73 -4.71 -1.31
C GLY A 349 2.59 -5.69 -1.26
N ILE A 350 1.42 -5.22 -0.85
CA ILE A 350 0.16 -5.93 -1.01
C ILE A 350 -0.49 -5.47 -2.30
N PHE A 351 -0.89 -6.44 -3.10
CA PHE A 351 -1.59 -6.23 -4.36
C PHE A 351 -2.89 -7.01 -4.39
N THR A 352 -3.91 -6.43 -5.02
CA THR A 352 -5.20 -7.10 -5.25
C THR A 352 -5.54 -7.09 -6.74
N THR A 353 -6.50 -7.92 -7.11
CA THR A 353 -7.00 -7.95 -8.48
C THR A 353 -8.07 -6.87 -8.67
N SER A 354 -8.05 -6.19 -9.82
CA SER A 354 -9.08 -5.23 -10.22
C SER A 354 -10.36 -5.91 -10.73
N SER A 355 -10.30 -7.21 -11.04
CA SER A 355 -11.42 -7.99 -11.58
C SER A 355 -12.46 -8.30 -10.50
N SER A 356 -13.73 -8.10 -10.82
CA SER A 356 -14.85 -8.54 -9.98
C SER A 356 -15.08 -10.06 -10.02
N VAL A 357 -14.62 -10.71 -11.10
CA VAL A 357 -14.80 -12.16 -11.34
C VAL A 357 -13.70 -12.95 -10.64
N PHE A 358 -12.46 -12.48 -10.72
CA PHE A 358 -11.30 -13.10 -10.10
C PHE A 358 -10.87 -12.26 -8.90
N LYS A 359 -11.23 -12.71 -7.69
CA LYS A 359 -10.84 -12.04 -6.44
C LYS A 359 -9.58 -12.69 -5.89
N GLY A 360 -8.53 -11.89 -5.72
CA GLY A 360 -7.28 -12.36 -5.16
C GLY A 360 -6.47 -11.25 -4.50
N SER A 361 -5.59 -11.65 -3.60
CA SER A 361 -4.57 -10.82 -2.98
C SER A 361 -3.21 -11.50 -3.10
N ALA A 362 -2.16 -10.71 -3.28
CA ALA A 362 -0.80 -11.21 -3.32
C ALA A 362 0.14 -10.30 -2.52
N VAL A 363 1.17 -10.89 -1.94
CA VAL A 363 2.30 -10.16 -1.34
C VAL A 363 3.50 -10.33 -2.27
N CYS A 364 4.00 -9.24 -2.83
CA CYS A 364 5.22 -9.20 -3.62
C CYS A 364 6.34 -8.50 -2.87
N VAL A 365 7.58 -8.96 -3.06
CA VAL A 365 8.77 -8.43 -2.39
C VAL A 365 9.79 -8.02 -3.43
N TYR A 366 10.35 -6.83 -3.26
CA TYR A 366 11.33 -6.24 -4.19
C TYR A 366 12.59 -5.88 -3.44
N HIS A 367 13.76 -6.05 -4.09
CA HIS A 367 14.97 -5.39 -3.60
C HIS A 367 14.96 -3.90 -3.98
N LEU A 368 15.33 -3.05 -3.04
CA LEU A 368 15.49 -1.62 -3.33
C LEU A 368 16.54 -1.37 -4.44
N SER A 369 17.59 -2.18 -4.48
CA SER A 369 18.61 -2.14 -5.53
C SER A 369 18.04 -2.40 -6.93
N ASP A 370 17.03 -3.27 -7.06
CA ASP A 370 16.40 -3.55 -8.35
C ASP A 370 15.52 -2.37 -8.79
N ILE A 371 14.82 -1.74 -7.84
CA ILE A 371 14.08 -0.50 -8.07
C ILE A 371 15.04 0.59 -8.58
N GLN A 372 16.17 0.80 -7.90
CA GLN A 372 17.20 1.77 -8.31
C GLN A 372 17.77 1.46 -9.69
N THR A 373 18.00 0.17 -9.99
CA THR A 373 18.48 -0.29 -11.31
C THR A 373 17.49 0.05 -12.42
N VAL A 374 16.18 -0.12 -12.19
CA VAL A 374 15.16 0.26 -13.17
C VAL A 374 15.19 1.78 -13.44
N PHE A 375 15.31 2.60 -12.41
CA PHE A 375 15.40 4.06 -12.56
C PHE A 375 16.70 4.53 -13.23
N ASN A 376 17.74 3.72 -13.22
CA ASN A 376 18.99 3.96 -13.93
C ASN A 376 19.02 3.29 -15.32
N GLY A 377 17.95 2.61 -15.70
CA GLY A 377 17.77 1.91 -16.97
C GLY A 377 17.20 2.80 -18.10
N PRO A 378 16.76 2.22 -19.21
CA PRO A 378 16.24 2.96 -20.36
C PRO A 378 14.93 3.70 -20.04
N PHE A 379 14.75 4.85 -20.71
CA PHE A 379 13.50 5.61 -20.65
C PHE A 379 12.48 5.04 -21.63
N ALA A 380 11.20 5.18 -21.31
CA ALA A 380 10.12 4.79 -22.19
C ALA A 380 9.81 5.88 -23.22
N HIS A 381 9.44 5.44 -24.43
CA HIS A 381 8.91 6.29 -25.49
C HIS A 381 7.66 5.65 -26.10
N LYS A 382 6.67 6.45 -26.45
CA LYS A 382 5.46 5.99 -27.15
C LYS A 382 5.61 6.28 -28.62
N GLU A 383 5.57 5.25 -29.47
CA GLU A 383 5.75 5.36 -30.91
C GLU A 383 4.50 4.91 -31.68
N GLY A 384 4.28 5.57 -32.83
CA GLY A 384 3.24 5.23 -33.78
C GLY A 384 1.81 5.53 -33.31
N PRO A 385 0.81 5.28 -34.19
CA PRO A 385 -0.59 5.58 -33.91
C PRO A 385 -1.18 4.71 -32.79
N ASN A 386 -0.61 3.53 -32.55
CA ASN A 386 -1.03 2.60 -31.48
C ASN A 386 -0.38 2.92 -30.13
N HIS A 387 0.43 3.99 -30.03
CA HIS A 387 1.14 4.38 -28.81
C HIS A 387 1.92 3.22 -28.14
N GLN A 388 2.53 2.34 -28.94
CA GLN A 388 3.33 1.24 -28.42
C GLN A 388 4.48 1.78 -27.57
N LEU A 389 4.65 1.19 -26.39
CA LEU A 389 5.72 1.54 -25.46
C LEU A 389 7.00 0.85 -25.90
N ILE A 390 8.02 1.64 -26.27
CA ILE A 390 9.36 1.17 -26.65
C ILE A 390 10.43 1.83 -25.81
N SER A 391 11.63 1.27 -25.82
CA SER A 391 12.81 1.92 -25.25
C SER A 391 13.22 3.13 -26.09
N TYR A 392 13.46 4.27 -25.43
CA TYR A 392 13.95 5.47 -26.12
C TYR A 392 15.35 5.22 -26.70
N GLN A 393 15.50 5.40 -28.01
CA GLN A 393 16.74 5.14 -28.75
C GLN A 393 17.58 6.40 -29.01
N GLY A 394 17.04 7.58 -28.69
CA GLY A 394 17.73 8.85 -28.93
C GLY A 394 18.84 9.13 -27.90
N ARG A 395 19.55 10.24 -28.11
CA ARG A 395 20.58 10.70 -27.18
C ARG A 395 19.95 11.12 -25.85
N ILE A 396 20.47 10.57 -24.76
CA ILE A 396 20.10 10.99 -23.40
C ILE A 396 21.00 12.17 -23.00
N PRO A 397 20.42 13.31 -22.56
CA PRO A 397 21.19 14.48 -22.18
C PRO A 397 21.99 14.25 -20.89
N TYR A 398 23.00 15.11 -20.66
CA TYR A 398 23.84 15.13 -19.46
C TYR A 398 23.62 16.43 -18.67
N PRO A 399 23.47 16.38 -17.33
CA PRO A 399 23.45 15.17 -16.48
C PRO A 399 22.23 14.29 -16.78
N ARG A 400 22.35 12.98 -16.48
CA ARG A 400 21.25 12.05 -16.72
C ARG A 400 19.95 12.56 -16.07
N PRO A 401 18.84 12.63 -16.81
CA PRO A 401 17.56 13.05 -16.26
C PRO A 401 17.16 12.23 -15.03
N GLY A 402 16.70 12.91 -13.96
CA GLY A 402 16.39 12.30 -12.67
C GLY A 402 17.55 12.25 -11.67
N THR A 403 18.73 12.80 -12.01
CA THR A 403 19.86 12.98 -11.07
C THR A 403 19.56 14.14 -10.12
N CYS A 404 19.96 14.02 -8.85
CA CYS A 404 19.78 15.09 -7.86
C CYS A 404 20.91 16.12 -7.95
N PRO A 405 20.60 17.43 -7.85
CA PRO A 405 21.64 18.47 -7.83
C PRO A 405 22.49 18.39 -6.57
N GLY A 406 23.80 18.64 -6.70
CA GLY A 406 24.74 18.61 -5.59
C GLY A 406 25.12 17.21 -5.10
N GLY A 407 24.57 16.15 -5.70
CA GLY A 407 24.93 14.77 -5.38
C GLY A 407 26.20 14.30 -6.08
N ALA A 408 26.54 13.03 -5.89
CA ALA A 408 27.79 12.42 -6.37
C ALA A 408 28.00 12.56 -7.90
N PHE A 409 26.93 12.57 -8.69
CA PHE A 409 26.99 12.70 -10.16
C PHE A 409 26.94 14.14 -10.67
N THR A 410 26.60 15.11 -9.83
CA THR A 410 26.46 16.53 -10.18
C THR A 410 27.02 17.45 -9.09
N PRO A 411 28.26 17.24 -8.61
CA PRO A 411 28.81 17.98 -7.47
C PRO A 411 28.91 19.49 -7.73
N ASN A 412 29.06 19.89 -8.98
CA ASN A 412 29.19 21.29 -9.40
C ASN A 412 27.87 21.99 -9.68
N MET A 413 26.72 21.27 -9.72
CA MET A 413 25.39 21.83 -9.94
C MET A 413 24.62 21.88 -8.62
N ARG A 414 24.58 23.05 -8.00
CA ARG A 414 23.98 23.23 -6.66
C ARG A 414 22.46 23.23 -6.66
N THR A 415 21.86 23.60 -7.79
CA THR A 415 20.39 23.68 -7.94
C THR A 415 19.95 23.14 -9.31
N THR A 416 18.71 22.68 -9.40
CA THR A 416 18.13 22.20 -10.65
C THR A 416 17.94 23.33 -11.69
N LYS A 417 18.02 24.59 -11.29
CA LYS A 417 18.02 25.74 -12.21
C LYS A 417 19.29 25.83 -13.06
N GLU A 418 20.34 25.15 -12.66
CA GLU A 418 21.63 25.05 -13.39
C GLU A 418 21.62 23.90 -14.40
N PHE A 419 20.55 23.07 -14.39
CA PHE A 419 20.44 22.00 -15.36
C PHE A 419 20.21 22.55 -16.77
N PRO A 420 20.89 21.96 -17.79
CA PRO A 420 20.68 22.33 -19.18
C PRO A 420 19.22 22.19 -19.62
N ASP A 421 18.76 23.06 -20.52
CA ASP A 421 17.37 23.09 -21.00
C ASP A 421 16.96 21.77 -21.68
N ASP A 422 17.88 21.04 -22.31
CA ASP A 422 17.62 19.73 -22.90
C ASP A 422 17.32 18.65 -21.85
N VAL A 423 17.98 18.67 -20.66
CA VAL A 423 17.68 17.78 -19.53
C VAL A 423 16.26 18.04 -19.03
N VAL A 424 15.90 19.32 -18.83
CA VAL A 424 14.58 19.73 -18.33
C VAL A 424 13.48 19.36 -19.32
N THR A 425 13.72 19.59 -20.62
CA THR A 425 12.78 19.24 -21.70
C THR A 425 12.62 17.73 -21.83
N PHE A 426 13.71 16.98 -21.64
CA PHE A 426 13.67 15.52 -21.68
C PHE A 426 12.76 14.94 -20.59
N ILE A 427 12.92 15.36 -19.33
CA ILE A 427 12.07 14.93 -18.20
C ILE A 427 10.59 15.22 -18.45
N ARG A 428 10.28 16.39 -18.99
CA ARG A 428 8.90 16.76 -19.31
C ARG A 428 8.22 15.74 -20.24
N ASN A 429 8.98 15.20 -21.18
CA ASN A 429 8.47 14.32 -22.24
C ASN A 429 8.60 12.83 -21.91
N HIS A 430 9.58 12.43 -21.10
CA HIS A 430 9.95 11.04 -20.82
C HIS A 430 10.08 10.77 -19.31
N PRO A 431 9.00 10.96 -18.52
CA PRO A 431 9.06 10.70 -17.07
C PRO A 431 8.96 9.22 -16.71
N LEU A 432 8.59 8.35 -17.68
CA LEU A 432 8.37 6.92 -17.46
C LEU A 432 9.63 6.13 -17.84
N MET A 433 10.00 5.16 -16.96
CA MET A 433 11.02 4.18 -17.28
C MET A 433 10.44 3.07 -18.16
N TYR A 434 11.27 2.53 -19.07
CA TYR A 434 10.85 1.45 -19.98
C TYR A 434 10.69 0.12 -19.25
N ASN A 435 11.66 -0.22 -18.40
CA ASN A 435 11.60 -1.46 -17.64
C ASN A 435 10.65 -1.33 -16.44
N SER A 436 9.91 -2.41 -16.18
CA SER A 436 9.12 -2.55 -14.96
C SER A 436 9.97 -3.13 -13.83
N VAL A 437 9.57 -2.85 -12.60
CA VAL A 437 10.14 -3.47 -11.39
C VAL A 437 9.41 -4.77 -11.13
N TYR A 438 10.14 -5.88 -11.13
CA TYR A 438 9.63 -7.21 -10.86
C TYR A 438 9.98 -7.65 -9.44
N PRO A 439 9.15 -8.49 -8.82
CA PRO A 439 9.44 -9.02 -7.50
C PRO A 439 10.60 -10.02 -7.55
N ILE A 440 11.18 -10.29 -6.39
CA ILE A 440 12.23 -11.30 -6.20
C ILE A 440 11.72 -12.64 -6.75
N HIS A 441 12.54 -13.30 -7.56
CA HIS A 441 12.21 -14.52 -8.29
C HIS A 441 11.04 -14.39 -9.29
N ARG A 442 10.63 -13.17 -9.66
CA ARG A 442 9.55 -12.87 -10.59
C ARG A 442 8.20 -13.51 -10.22
N ARG A 443 7.94 -13.71 -8.94
CA ARG A 443 6.69 -14.29 -8.44
C ARG A 443 6.33 -13.72 -7.08
N PRO A 444 5.05 -13.71 -6.71
CA PRO A 444 4.63 -13.32 -5.38
C PRO A 444 5.22 -14.24 -4.30
N LEU A 445 5.38 -13.69 -3.10
CA LEU A 445 5.75 -14.43 -1.91
C LEU A 445 4.56 -15.23 -1.36
N ILE A 446 3.37 -14.61 -1.36
CA ILE A 446 2.10 -15.18 -0.90
C ILE A 446 1.04 -14.86 -1.94
N VAL A 447 0.14 -15.81 -2.20
CA VAL A 447 -1.03 -15.65 -3.08
C VAL A 447 -2.27 -16.19 -2.38
N ARG A 448 -3.36 -15.43 -2.43
CA ARG A 448 -4.71 -15.84 -1.97
C ARG A 448 -5.69 -15.63 -3.10
N ILE A 449 -6.40 -16.67 -3.47
CA ILE A 449 -7.40 -16.65 -4.55
C ILE A 449 -8.68 -17.25 -4.02
N GLY A 450 -9.81 -16.60 -4.31
CA GLY A 450 -11.13 -17.09 -3.92
C GLY A 450 -11.38 -17.07 -2.40
N THR A 451 -10.60 -16.28 -1.64
CA THR A 451 -10.87 -16.02 -0.22
C THR A 451 -12.07 -15.09 -0.07
N ASP A 452 -12.75 -15.17 1.07
CA ASP A 452 -13.82 -14.26 1.44
C ASP A 452 -13.32 -12.92 2.02
N TYR A 453 -11.99 -12.73 2.08
CA TYR A 453 -11.29 -11.52 2.51
C TYR A 453 -10.26 -11.07 1.48
N LYS A 454 -9.84 -9.81 1.59
CA LYS A 454 -8.69 -9.23 0.89
C LYS A 454 -7.69 -8.70 1.90
N TYR A 455 -6.41 -8.81 1.59
CA TYR A 455 -5.36 -8.12 2.35
C TYR A 455 -5.42 -6.62 2.09
N THR A 456 -5.31 -5.82 3.16
CA THR A 456 -5.37 -4.35 3.10
C THR A 456 -4.10 -3.68 3.62
N LYS A 457 -3.44 -4.27 4.60
CA LYS A 457 -2.27 -3.70 5.28
C LYS A 457 -1.22 -4.75 5.58
N ILE A 458 0.05 -4.33 5.58
CA ILE A 458 1.20 -5.18 5.89
C ILE A 458 2.14 -4.51 6.88
N ALA A 459 2.63 -5.29 7.84
CA ALA A 459 3.81 -4.97 8.62
C ALA A 459 4.72 -6.20 8.64
N VAL A 460 6.02 -5.99 8.69
CA VAL A 460 7.01 -7.08 8.68
C VAL A 460 8.02 -6.87 9.80
N ASP A 461 8.28 -7.93 10.57
CA ASP A 461 9.34 -7.93 11.57
C ASP A 461 10.46 -8.90 11.20
N ARG A 462 11.69 -8.53 11.53
CA ARG A 462 12.87 -9.38 11.36
C ARG A 462 13.22 -10.02 12.70
N VAL A 463 12.95 -11.30 12.80
CA VAL A 463 13.17 -12.07 14.03
C VAL A 463 14.41 -12.94 13.91
N ASN A 464 15.31 -12.84 14.88
CA ASN A 464 16.46 -13.72 15.02
C ASN A 464 16.09 -14.86 15.96
N ALA A 465 15.76 -16.03 15.42
CA ALA A 465 15.53 -17.26 16.17
C ALA A 465 16.83 -18.06 16.33
N ALA A 466 16.81 -19.08 17.16
CA ALA A 466 17.99 -19.91 17.42
C ALA A 466 18.52 -20.64 16.17
N ASP A 467 17.64 -20.97 15.24
CA ASP A 467 17.92 -21.71 14.01
C ASP A 467 18.10 -20.82 12.77
N GLY A 468 17.89 -19.50 12.89
CA GLY A 468 18.04 -18.59 11.75
C GLY A 468 17.31 -17.27 11.87
N ARG A 469 17.30 -16.53 10.76
CA ARG A 469 16.59 -15.25 10.64
C ARG A 469 15.33 -15.45 9.85
N TYR A 470 14.23 -14.93 10.37
CA TYR A 470 12.90 -15.02 9.78
C TYR A 470 12.32 -13.64 9.54
N HIS A 471 11.58 -13.50 8.44
CA HIS A 471 10.68 -12.37 8.25
C HIS A 471 9.27 -12.85 8.60
N VAL A 472 8.71 -12.26 9.65
CA VAL A 472 7.34 -12.53 10.10
C VAL A 472 6.46 -11.44 9.55
N LEU A 473 5.45 -11.83 8.78
CA LEU A 473 4.51 -10.92 8.14
C LEU A 473 3.22 -10.85 8.97
N PHE A 474 2.77 -9.64 9.23
CA PHE A 474 1.47 -9.35 9.80
C PHE A 474 0.61 -8.77 8.69
N LEU A 475 -0.44 -9.48 8.29
CA LEU A 475 -1.29 -9.15 7.16
C LEU A 475 -2.68 -8.79 7.65
N GLY A 476 -3.06 -7.53 7.53
CA GLY A 476 -4.38 -7.04 7.87
C GLY A 476 -5.38 -7.27 6.73
N THR A 477 -6.63 -7.56 7.09
CA THR A 477 -7.69 -7.86 6.13
C THR A 477 -8.79 -6.80 6.13
N ASP A 478 -9.63 -6.82 5.10
CA ASP A 478 -10.86 -6.04 5.02
C ASP A 478 -11.98 -6.54 5.96
N ARG A 479 -11.73 -7.68 6.65
CA ARG A 479 -12.62 -8.27 7.65
C ARG A 479 -12.27 -7.89 9.09
N GLY A 480 -11.18 -7.15 9.30
CA GLY A 480 -10.71 -6.76 10.63
C GLY A 480 -9.91 -7.86 11.33
N THR A 481 -9.37 -8.81 10.59
CA THR A 481 -8.45 -9.82 11.12
C THR A 481 -7.01 -9.50 10.76
N VAL A 482 -6.08 -9.93 11.60
CA VAL A 482 -4.64 -9.91 11.35
C VAL A 482 -4.13 -11.34 11.29
N GLN A 483 -3.50 -11.70 10.18
CA GLN A 483 -2.81 -12.99 10.02
C GLN A 483 -1.32 -12.82 10.28
N LYS A 484 -0.75 -13.65 11.15
CA LYS A 484 0.69 -13.78 11.38
C LYS A 484 1.23 -14.91 10.52
N VAL A 485 2.09 -14.57 9.56
CA VAL A 485 2.56 -15.51 8.54
C VAL A 485 4.09 -15.58 8.54
N VAL A 486 4.62 -16.79 8.49
CA VAL A 486 6.04 -17.05 8.29
C VAL A 486 6.25 -17.80 6.99
N VAL A 487 7.23 -17.36 6.22
CA VAL A 487 7.65 -18.05 4.99
C VAL A 487 8.92 -18.84 5.29
N LEU A 488 8.80 -20.16 5.24
CA LEU A 488 9.90 -21.06 5.53
C LEU A 488 10.83 -21.18 4.31
N PRO A 489 12.16 -21.21 4.53
CA PRO A 489 13.08 -21.55 3.46
C PRO A 489 12.77 -22.96 2.93
N SER A 490 12.56 -23.11 1.65
CA SER A 490 12.33 -24.41 1.03
C SER A 490 13.33 -24.63 -0.09
N ASN A 491 13.89 -25.83 -0.14
CA ASN A 491 14.76 -26.29 -1.24
C ASN A 491 13.96 -26.69 -2.50
N SER A 492 12.61 -26.70 -2.40
CA SER A 492 11.71 -27.02 -3.52
C SER A 492 11.13 -25.74 -4.13
N SER A 493 10.60 -25.84 -5.34
CA SER A 493 9.91 -24.76 -6.05
C SER A 493 8.68 -24.21 -5.31
N ALA A 494 8.10 -24.99 -4.40
CA ALA A 494 7.02 -24.56 -3.51
C ALA A 494 7.59 -24.06 -2.19
N ARG A 495 7.52 -22.73 -1.92
CA ARG A 495 7.81 -22.17 -0.60
C ARG A 495 6.73 -22.60 0.37
N GLY A 496 7.12 -23.18 1.50
CA GLY A 496 6.20 -23.46 2.59
C GLY A 496 5.82 -22.14 3.30
N GLU A 497 4.58 -21.71 3.17
CA GLU A 497 4.04 -20.64 4.00
C GLU A 497 3.25 -21.24 5.17
N LEU A 498 3.33 -20.58 6.30
CA LEU A 498 2.69 -21.01 7.52
C LEU A 498 1.95 -19.85 8.16
N ILE A 499 0.61 -19.95 8.21
CA ILE A 499 -0.20 -19.00 8.98
C ILE A 499 -0.19 -19.50 10.42
N LEU A 500 0.55 -18.80 11.28
CA LEU A 500 0.66 -19.14 12.69
C LEU A 500 -0.60 -18.80 13.46
N GLU A 501 -1.08 -17.57 13.26
CA GLU A 501 -2.22 -17.03 13.97
C GLU A 501 -3.10 -16.22 13.03
N GLU A 502 -4.40 -16.23 13.27
CA GLU A 502 -5.37 -15.28 12.74
C GLU A 502 -6.18 -14.72 13.92
N LEU A 503 -6.16 -13.39 14.05
CA LEU A 503 -6.66 -12.69 15.22
C LEU A 503 -7.77 -11.72 14.80
N GLU A 504 -8.96 -11.82 15.40
CA GLU A 504 -9.97 -10.77 15.31
C GLU A 504 -9.58 -9.63 16.24
N VAL A 505 -9.09 -8.53 15.67
CA VAL A 505 -8.56 -7.40 16.46
C VAL A 505 -9.63 -6.33 16.75
N PHE A 506 -10.82 -6.47 16.19
CA PHE A 506 -11.98 -5.62 16.42
C PHE A 506 -13.22 -6.47 16.71
N LYS A 507 -14.10 -5.97 17.59
CA LYS A 507 -15.35 -6.65 17.93
C LYS A 507 -16.30 -6.75 16.73
N ASN A 508 -16.37 -5.68 15.94
CA ASN A 508 -17.14 -5.65 14.71
C ASN A 508 -16.22 -5.82 13.51
N ARG A 509 -16.68 -6.49 12.48
CA ARG A 509 -15.94 -6.63 11.22
C ARG A 509 -15.79 -5.26 10.56
N ALA A 510 -14.56 -4.76 10.52
CA ALA A 510 -14.23 -3.47 9.93
C ALA A 510 -12.88 -3.57 9.22
N PRO A 511 -12.75 -3.01 8.00
CA PRO A 511 -11.49 -3.02 7.27
C PRO A 511 -10.34 -2.41 8.07
N ILE A 512 -9.20 -3.10 8.11
CA ILE A 512 -7.99 -2.54 8.69
C ILE A 512 -7.48 -1.44 7.75
N THR A 513 -7.37 -0.22 8.30
CA THR A 513 -7.00 0.98 7.54
C THR A 513 -5.53 1.36 7.70
N THR A 514 -4.94 1.06 8.86
CA THR A 514 -3.52 1.34 9.13
C THR A 514 -2.96 0.30 10.08
N MET A 515 -1.71 -0.07 9.86
CA MET A 515 -0.92 -0.91 10.76
C MET A 515 0.46 -0.29 10.96
N LYS A 516 0.94 -0.28 12.20
CA LYS A 516 2.31 0.11 12.57
C LYS A 516 2.88 -0.92 13.53
N ILE A 517 4.15 -1.25 13.36
CA ILE A 517 4.84 -2.24 14.18
C ILE A 517 5.98 -1.57 14.94
N SER A 518 6.12 -1.90 16.21
CA SER A 518 7.29 -1.59 17.02
C SER A 518 8.00 -2.89 17.37
N SER A 519 9.07 -3.19 16.66
CA SER A 519 9.94 -4.33 16.98
C SER A 519 10.62 -4.15 18.34
N LYS A 520 10.92 -2.91 18.74
CA LYS A 520 11.51 -2.58 20.03
C LYS A 520 10.57 -2.89 21.20
N LYS A 521 9.27 -2.57 21.05
CA LYS A 521 8.25 -2.83 22.07
C LYS A 521 7.57 -4.19 21.89
N GLN A 522 7.85 -4.90 20.82
CA GLN A 522 7.20 -6.17 20.46
C GLN A 522 5.68 -6.04 20.36
N GLN A 523 5.22 -4.94 19.75
CA GLN A 523 3.81 -4.60 19.64
C GLN A 523 3.42 -4.22 18.21
N LEU A 524 2.22 -4.59 17.82
CA LEU A 524 1.53 -4.19 16.60
C LEU A 524 0.36 -3.28 16.95
N TYR A 525 0.24 -2.15 16.27
CA TYR A 525 -0.87 -1.20 16.41
C TYR A 525 -1.69 -1.23 15.14
N VAL A 526 -2.97 -1.51 15.28
CA VAL A 526 -3.91 -1.72 14.18
C VAL A 526 -5.08 -0.76 14.35
N SER A 527 -5.46 -0.07 13.30
CA SER A 527 -6.62 0.83 13.34
C SER A 527 -7.66 0.50 12.27
N SER A 528 -8.90 0.87 12.57
CA SER A 528 -10.04 0.83 11.67
C SER A 528 -10.92 2.06 11.90
N ASN A 529 -12.13 2.11 11.35
CA ASN A 529 -13.11 3.11 11.72
C ASN A 529 -13.70 2.89 13.12
N GLU A 530 -13.59 1.70 13.69
CA GLU A 530 -14.14 1.33 15.01
C GLU A 530 -13.24 1.77 16.18
N GLY A 531 -11.92 1.73 15.99
CA GLY A 531 -10.97 2.02 17.06
C GLY A 531 -9.55 1.62 16.71
N ILE A 532 -8.76 1.46 17.75
CA ILE A 532 -7.35 1.08 17.68
C ILE A 532 -7.14 -0.14 18.58
N SER A 533 -6.46 -1.15 18.06
CA SER A 533 -6.05 -2.33 18.79
C SER A 533 -4.53 -2.39 18.87
N GLN A 534 -4.01 -2.62 20.05
CA GLN A 534 -2.61 -2.94 20.31
C GLN A 534 -2.52 -4.45 20.55
N VAL A 535 -1.62 -5.12 19.86
CA VAL A 535 -1.50 -6.57 19.89
C VAL A 535 -0.03 -6.95 20.06
N SER A 536 0.29 -7.81 21.01
CA SER A 536 1.63 -8.36 21.15
C SER A 536 2.03 -9.16 19.91
N LEU A 537 3.30 -9.07 19.48
CA LEU A 537 3.80 -9.83 18.34
C LEU A 537 3.89 -11.33 18.61
N HIS A 538 3.88 -11.72 19.88
CA HIS A 538 3.97 -13.12 20.30
C HIS A 538 3.03 -13.44 21.46
N ARG A 539 2.61 -14.72 21.55
CA ARG A 539 1.82 -15.31 22.64
C ARG A 539 2.10 -16.81 22.76
N CYS A 540 3.35 -17.13 23.08
CA CYS A 540 3.88 -18.51 23.04
C CYS A 540 3.09 -19.51 23.90
N HIS A 541 2.45 -19.05 24.98
CA HIS A 541 1.66 -19.90 25.89
C HIS A 541 0.44 -20.56 25.23
N ILE A 542 -0.06 -20.03 24.10
CA ILE A 542 -1.22 -20.61 23.42
C ILE A 542 -0.90 -21.88 22.64
N TYR A 543 0.38 -22.13 22.37
CA TYR A 543 0.80 -23.30 21.60
C TYR A 543 0.95 -24.57 22.50
N GLY A 544 0.87 -24.42 23.82
CA GLY A 544 1.06 -25.50 24.79
C GLY A 544 2.30 -25.31 25.66
N THR A 545 2.52 -26.23 26.58
CA THR A 545 3.60 -26.18 27.60
C THR A 545 4.72 -27.18 27.35
N ALA A 546 4.52 -28.14 26.44
CA ALA A 546 5.54 -29.15 26.15
C ALA A 546 6.56 -28.63 25.14
N CYS A 547 7.80 -29.09 25.22
CA CYS A 547 8.84 -28.80 24.23
C CYS A 547 8.38 -29.11 22.80
N ALA A 548 7.69 -30.23 22.60
CA ALA A 548 7.15 -30.62 21.30
C ALA A 548 6.16 -29.60 20.75
N ASP A 549 5.30 -29.02 21.60
CA ASP A 549 4.31 -28.02 21.18
C ASP A 549 4.99 -26.74 20.66
N CYS A 550 6.01 -26.25 21.38
CA CYS A 550 6.82 -25.11 20.99
C CYS A 550 7.54 -25.36 19.66
N CYS A 551 8.20 -26.51 19.52
CA CYS A 551 8.93 -26.86 18.29
C CYS A 551 7.98 -27.03 17.09
N LEU A 552 6.80 -27.60 17.29
CA LEU A 552 5.79 -27.79 16.26
C LEU A 552 5.10 -26.49 15.87
N ALA A 553 4.99 -25.52 16.79
CA ALA A 553 4.42 -24.19 16.49
C ALA A 553 5.20 -23.47 15.39
N ARG A 554 6.52 -23.62 15.36
CA ARG A 554 7.43 -22.92 14.44
C ARG A 554 7.25 -21.41 14.44
N ASP A 555 6.90 -20.85 15.59
CA ASP A 555 6.84 -19.42 15.77
C ASP A 555 8.23 -18.87 16.10
N PRO A 556 8.85 -18.04 15.23
CA PRO A 556 10.21 -17.57 15.43
C PRO A 556 10.42 -16.73 16.72
N TYR A 557 9.33 -16.23 17.30
CA TYR A 557 9.38 -15.49 18.57
C TYR A 557 9.44 -16.39 19.79
N CYS A 558 9.12 -17.68 19.64
CA CYS A 558 8.94 -18.59 20.75
C CYS A 558 10.13 -19.55 20.87
N ALA A 559 10.62 -19.70 22.07
CA ALA A 559 11.59 -20.71 22.43
C ALA A 559 11.10 -21.46 23.69
N TRP A 560 11.41 -22.74 23.78
CA TRP A 560 11.18 -23.53 24.99
C TRP A 560 12.42 -23.43 25.89
N ASP A 561 12.21 -23.03 27.15
CA ASP A 561 13.26 -22.87 28.16
C ASP A 561 13.11 -23.96 29.25
#